data_06a9ebe646161afcad274c371a03247b
#
_entry.id   06a9ebe646161afcad274c371a03247b
#
_cell.length_a   1.000
_cell.length_b   1.000
_cell.length_c   1.000
_cell.angle_alpha   90.00
_cell.angle_beta   90.00
_cell.angle_gamma   90.00
#
_symmetry.space_group_name_H-M   'P 1'
#
loop_
_entity.id
_entity.type
_entity.pdbx_description
1 polymer ?
#
loop_
_entity_poly.entity_id
_entity_poly.type
_entity_poly.pdbx_seq_one_letter_code
_entity_poly.pdbx_strand_id
1 'polypeptide(L)'
;LLLGADFVTTGHYARLRRQVQTKNGRLFKGEDKEKDQSYFLWQLSQEQIKHILFPVGNYTKPQVRVLAKKFKLPTAETPESQEICFVQTTVNDFLKKYLKSNPGKIVDLGGKFLGGHQGLWFYTIGQRKGLDINQGPYYAVSKDFENNILVVSKDEKDLLKKELIAKNVNWISGKVKLPLKVKAKIRYKHEPVNAVIKNVK
;
A
#
# COMPACT_ATOMS: atom_id res chain seq x y z
N LEU A 1 -10.87 5.79 -24.94
CA LEU A 1 -11.51 5.12 -23.79
C LEU A 1 -12.97 4.80 -24.14
N LEU A 2 -13.55 3.74 -23.53
CA LEU A 2 -14.87 3.21 -23.89
C LEU A 2 -16.02 4.23 -23.87
N LEU A 3 -15.90 5.30 -23.09
CA LEU A 3 -16.90 6.38 -22.98
C LEU A 3 -16.54 7.63 -23.83
N GLY A 4 -15.63 7.54 -24.79
CA GLY A 4 -15.21 8.65 -25.62
C GLY A 4 -14.32 9.70 -24.94
N ALA A 5 -13.86 9.45 -23.72
CA ALA A 5 -12.95 10.34 -23.02
C ALA A 5 -11.49 10.08 -23.43
N ASP A 6 -10.68 11.13 -23.61
CA ASP A 6 -9.26 11.03 -23.92
C ASP A 6 -8.41 10.77 -22.68
N PHE A 7 -8.84 11.26 -21.52
CA PHE A 7 -8.12 11.16 -20.25
C PHE A 7 -9.01 10.79 -19.09
N VAL A 8 -8.43 10.07 -18.13
CA VAL A 8 -8.97 9.85 -16.79
C VAL A 8 -8.22 10.75 -15.82
N THR A 9 -8.95 11.59 -15.10
CA THR A 9 -8.39 12.50 -14.10
C THR A 9 -8.74 12.05 -12.70
N THR A 10 -7.75 12.00 -11.80
CA THR A 10 -7.97 11.60 -10.41
C THR A 10 -7.22 12.50 -9.45
N GLY A 11 -7.73 12.61 -8.21
CA GLY A 11 -7.14 13.40 -7.14
C GLY A 11 -5.96 12.74 -6.40
N HIS A 12 -5.27 11.76 -7.01
CA HIS A 12 -4.10 11.15 -6.39
C HIS A 12 -2.92 12.12 -6.28
N TYR A 13 -2.29 12.16 -5.12
CA TYR A 13 -1.03 12.87 -4.89
C TYR A 13 0.13 12.06 -5.47
N ALA A 14 0.25 12.11 -6.79
CA ALA A 14 1.33 11.52 -7.56
C ALA A 14 1.61 12.41 -8.77
N ARG A 15 2.79 12.31 -9.37
CA ARG A 15 3.17 13.13 -10.52
C ARG A 15 3.51 12.24 -11.70
N LEU A 16 3.10 12.68 -12.89
CA LEU A 16 3.46 12.06 -14.15
C LEU A 16 4.27 13.03 -14.99
N ARG A 17 5.41 12.57 -15.51
CA ARG A 17 6.16 13.28 -16.54
C ARG A 17 6.19 12.42 -17.80
N ARG A 18 5.73 12.97 -18.90
CA ARG A 18 5.75 12.32 -20.22
C ARG A 18 6.95 12.80 -21.00
N GLN A 19 7.68 11.86 -21.58
CA GLN A 19 8.75 12.19 -22.53
C GLN A 19 8.11 12.45 -23.89
N VAL A 20 8.35 13.63 -24.45
CA VAL A 20 7.75 14.07 -25.73
C VAL A 20 8.11 13.10 -26.86
N GLN A 21 9.37 12.67 -26.92
CA GLN A 21 9.90 11.84 -28.02
C GLN A 21 9.39 10.39 -27.99
N THR A 22 9.26 9.78 -26.81
CA THR A 22 8.91 8.34 -26.69
C THR A 22 7.46 8.11 -26.29
N LYS A 23 6.72 9.17 -25.94
CA LYS A 23 5.38 9.13 -25.31
C LYS A 23 5.34 8.27 -24.02
N ASN A 24 6.49 7.83 -23.53
CA ASN A 24 6.57 7.07 -22.28
C ASN A 24 6.39 7.98 -21.07
N GLY A 25 5.62 7.53 -20.11
CA GLY A 25 5.39 8.23 -18.85
C GLY A 25 6.27 7.67 -17.72
N ARG A 26 6.70 8.56 -16.85
CA ARG A 26 7.36 8.20 -15.58
C ARG A 26 6.47 8.65 -14.43
N LEU A 27 6.21 7.71 -13.51
CA LEU A 27 5.51 8.00 -12.26
C LEU A 27 6.51 8.49 -11.22
N PHE A 28 6.18 9.59 -10.55
CA PHE A 28 6.96 10.18 -9.47
C PHE A 28 6.11 10.33 -8.23
N LYS A 29 6.75 10.42 -7.08
CA LYS A 29 6.10 10.79 -5.82
C LYS A 29 5.41 12.14 -5.94
N GLY A 30 4.30 12.31 -5.21
CA GLY A 30 3.65 13.60 -5.06
C GLY A 30 4.58 14.65 -4.44
N GLU A 31 4.25 15.93 -4.59
CA GLU A 31 4.98 17.01 -3.91
C GLU A 31 4.78 16.94 -2.40
N ASP A 32 3.58 16.64 -1.97
CA ASP A 32 3.24 16.39 -0.57
C ASP A 32 3.76 15.01 -0.14
N LYS A 33 4.83 15.01 0.65
CA LYS A 33 5.47 13.77 1.12
C LYS A 33 4.59 12.94 2.06
N GLU A 34 3.72 13.60 2.82
CA GLU A 34 2.81 12.93 3.76
C GLU A 34 1.59 12.34 3.06
N LYS A 35 1.18 12.95 1.95
CA LYS A 35 0.02 12.54 1.14
C LYS A 35 0.39 11.77 -0.12
N ASP A 36 1.68 11.51 -0.36
CA ASP A 36 2.15 10.77 -1.54
C ASP A 36 1.43 9.41 -1.69
N GLN A 37 0.75 9.23 -2.80
CA GLN A 37 -0.04 8.04 -3.11
C GLN A 37 0.57 7.22 -4.26
N SER A 38 1.78 7.54 -4.70
CA SER A 38 2.46 6.82 -5.79
C SER A 38 2.63 5.33 -5.48
N TYR A 39 2.71 4.95 -4.20
CA TYR A 39 2.78 3.57 -3.75
C TYR A 39 1.59 2.70 -4.22
N PHE A 40 0.38 3.26 -4.28
CA PHE A 40 -0.83 2.54 -4.67
C PHE A 40 -1.00 2.41 -6.18
N LEU A 41 -0.18 3.13 -6.95
CA LEU A 41 -0.26 3.21 -8.42
C LEU A 41 0.71 2.25 -9.12
N TRP A 42 1.26 1.29 -8.40
CA TRP A 42 2.27 0.35 -8.90
C TRP A 42 1.80 -0.55 -10.06
N GLN A 43 0.50 -0.75 -10.20
CA GLN A 43 -0.08 -1.57 -11.27
C GLN A 43 -0.25 -0.84 -12.61
N LEU A 44 -0.02 0.48 -12.65
CA LEU A 44 -0.21 1.24 -13.88
C LEU A 44 0.76 0.79 -14.97
N SER A 45 0.20 0.49 -16.16
CA SER A 45 0.96 0.21 -17.36
C SER A 45 1.33 1.50 -18.09
N GLN A 46 2.31 1.42 -19.01
CA GLN A 46 2.66 2.55 -19.89
C GLN A 46 1.48 3.01 -20.74
N GLU A 47 0.62 2.08 -21.18
CA GLU A 47 -0.58 2.42 -21.94
C GLU A 47 -1.56 3.24 -21.11
N GLN A 48 -1.83 2.82 -19.86
CA GLN A 48 -2.69 3.57 -18.98
C GLN A 48 -2.13 4.95 -18.62
N ILE A 49 -0.83 5.07 -18.38
CA ILE A 49 -0.17 6.34 -18.06
C ILE A 49 -0.36 7.40 -19.14
N LYS A 50 -0.48 7.02 -20.40
CA LYS A 50 -0.74 7.94 -21.49
C LYS A 50 -2.07 8.71 -21.33
N HIS A 51 -3.03 8.09 -20.67
CA HIS A 51 -4.40 8.60 -20.55
C HIS A 51 -4.79 9.01 -19.11
N ILE A 52 -3.82 9.14 -18.19
CA ILE A 52 -4.08 9.53 -16.80
C ILE A 52 -3.53 10.92 -16.50
N LEU A 53 -4.28 11.71 -15.73
CA LEU A 53 -3.87 12.99 -15.18
C LEU A 53 -3.99 13.01 -13.66
N PHE A 54 -2.97 13.58 -12.99
CA PHE A 54 -2.93 13.81 -11.54
C PHE A 54 -2.78 15.32 -11.28
N PRO A 55 -3.86 16.11 -11.35
CA PRO A 55 -3.80 17.57 -11.27
C PRO A 55 -3.24 18.08 -9.94
N VAL A 56 -3.49 17.36 -8.84
CA VAL A 56 -3.07 17.77 -7.49
C VAL A 56 -1.66 17.31 -7.12
N GLY A 57 -1.01 16.53 -7.97
CA GLY A 57 0.29 15.91 -7.66
C GLY A 57 1.44 16.89 -7.43
N ASN A 58 1.35 18.12 -7.95
CA ASN A 58 2.35 19.18 -7.77
C ASN A 58 2.02 20.15 -6.63
N TYR A 59 1.02 19.82 -5.81
CA TYR A 59 0.57 20.68 -4.70
C TYR A 59 0.60 19.92 -3.39
N THR A 60 0.78 20.65 -2.29
CA THR A 60 0.53 20.13 -0.95
C THR A 60 -0.97 20.16 -0.63
N LYS A 61 -1.41 19.36 0.33
CA LYS A 61 -2.83 19.33 0.74
C LYS A 61 -3.37 20.71 1.16
N PRO A 62 -2.64 21.52 1.95
CA PRO A 62 -3.08 22.89 2.24
C PRO A 62 -3.27 23.73 0.98
N GLN A 63 -2.35 23.65 0.00
CA GLN A 63 -2.48 24.39 -1.27
C GLN A 63 -3.73 23.96 -2.06
N VAL A 64 -4.00 22.64 -2.11
CA VAL A 64 -5.21 22.11 -2.77
C VAL A 64 -6.47 22.64 -2.08
N ARG A 65 -6.51 22.74 -0.75
CA ARG A 65 -7.65 23.34 -0.03
C ARG A 65 -7.85 24.82 -0.36
N VAL A 66 -6.77 25.59 -0.45
CA VAL A 66 -6.83 27.00 -0.89
C VAL A 66 -7.41 27.12 -2.31
N LEU A 67 -6.96 26.27 -3.23
CA LEU A 67 -7.50 26.23 -4.59
C LEU A 67 -8.97 25.83 -4.62
N ALA A 68 -9.38 24.83 -3.84
CA ALA A 68 -10.78 24.41 -3.73
C ALA A 68 -11.69 25.54 -3.25
N LYS A 69 -11.26 26.31 -2.24
CA LYS A 69 -11.97 27.51 -1.78
C LYS A 69 -12.03 28.58 -2.87
N LYS A 70 -10.90 28.87 -3.51
CA LYS A 70 -10.83 29.84 -4.61
C LYS A 70 -11.80 29.49 -5.76
N PHE A 71 -11.91 28.21 -6.09
CA PHE A 71 -12.83 27.73 -7.13
C PHE A 71 -14.25 27.47 -6.60
N LYS A 72 -14.53 27.80 -5.34
CA LYS A 72 -15.85 27.62 -4.69
C LYS A 72 -16.38 26.18 -4.82
N LEU A 73 -15.49 25.18 -4.73
CA LEU A 73 -15.89 23.78 -4.82
C LEU A 73 -16.65 23.37 -3.54
N PRO A 74 -17.78 22.65 -3.67
CA PRO A 74 -18.60 22.25 -2.52
C PRO A 74 -17.85 21.32 -1.54
N THR A 75 -16.79 20.65 -2.03
CA THR A 75 -15.97 19.74 -1.22
C THR A 75 -14.81 20.45 -0.49
N ALA A 76 -14.66 21.78 -0.57
CA ALA A 76 -13.55 22.51 0.02
C ALA A 76 -13.41 22.29 1.54
N GLU A 77 -14.54 22.15 2.25
CA GLU A 77 -14.58 21.96 3.70
C GLU A 77 -14.81 20.49 4.11
N THR A 78 -14.93 19.57 3.15
CA THR A 78 -15.17 18.15 3.45
C THR A 78 -13.97 17.58 4.22
N PRO A 79 -14.20 16.92 5.37
CA PRO A 79 -13.15 16.24 6.11
C PRO A 79 -12.44 15.17 5.25
N GLU A 80 -11.19 14.91 5.57
CA GLU A 80 -10.45 13.83 4.89
C GLU A 80 -11.01 12.46 5.25
N SER A 81 -11.11 11.59 4.25
CA SER A 81 -11.34 10.17 4.50
C SER A 81 -10.11 9.61 5.24
N GLN A 82 -10.30 9.15 6.46
CA GLN A 82 -9.24 8.59 7.30
C GLN A 82 -8.83 7.18 6.85
N GLU A 83 -9.69 6.50 6.10
CA GLU A 83 -9.56 5.11 5.68
C GLU A 83 -9.83 4.93 4.18
N ILE A 84 -9.95 3.69 3.74
CA ILE A 84 -10.27 3.34 2.35
C ILE A 84 -11.65 3.88 1.99
N CYS A 85 -11.75 4.66 0.93
CA CYS A 85 -12.92 5.48 0.57
C CYS A 85 -14.25 4.70 0.40
N PHE A 86 -14.20 3.39 0.17
CA PHE A 86 -15.37 2.53 0.05
C PHE A 86 -15.66 1.70 1.32
N VAL A 87 -14.87 1.85 2.38
CA VAL A 87 -15.06 1.18 3.68
C VAL A 87 -15.69 2.17 4.65
N GLN A 88 -16.98 1.99 4.92
CA GLN A 88 -17.75 2.89 5.80
C GLN A 88 -17.53 2.63 7.29
N THR A 89 -17.00 1.45 7.65
CA THR A 89 -16.73 1.00 9.01
C THR A 89 -15.26 0.67 9.18
N THR A 90 -14.90 -0.44 9.82
CA THR A 90 -13.52 -0.92 9.87
C THR A 90 -13.23 -1.86 8.69
N VAL A 91 -11.94 -1.97 8.31
CA VAL A 91 -11.49 -2.94 7.29
C VAL A 91 -11.91 -4.37 7.69
N ASN A 92 -11.85 -4.71 8.97
CA ASN A 92 -12.25 -6.02 9.46
C ASN A 92 -13.77 -6.27 9.28
N ASP A 93 -14.62 -5.28 9.55
CA ASP A 93 -16.06 -5.42 9.33
C ASP A 93 -16.41 -5.55 7.85
N PHE A 94 -15.69 -4.81 7.01
CA PHE A 94 -15.80 -4.96 5.56
C PHE A 94 -15.40 -6.38 5.12
N LEU A 95 -14.24 -6.87 5.56
CA LEU A 95 -13.78 -8.22 5.22
C LEU A 95 -14.73 -9.32 5.70
N LYS A 96 -15.33 -9.19 6.88
CA LYS A 96 -16.33 -10.14 7.42
C LYS A 96 -17.55 -10.32 6.53
N LYS A 97 -17.90 -9.33 5.70
CA LYS A 97 -19.01 -9.44 4.74
C LYS A 97 -18.71 -10.38 3.57
N TYR A 98 -17.44 -10.54 3.22
CA TYR A 98 -17.00 -11.30 2.03
C TYR A 98 -16.23 -12.56 2.38
N LEU A 99 -15.58 -12.62 3.55
CA LEU A 99 -14.74 -13.72 3.97
C LEU A 99 -15.35 -14.43 5.18
N LYS A 100 -15.51 -15.73 5.06
CA LYS A 100 -15.97 -16.57 6.17
C LYS A 100 -14.91 -16.61 7.26
N SER A 101 -15.33 -16.60 8.52
CA SER A 101 -14.44 -16.84 9.65
C SER A 101 -13.80 -18.24 9.52
N ASN A 102 -12.50 -18.30 9.76
CA ASN A 102 -11.74 -19.55 9.84
C ASN A 102 -10.85 -19.48 11.06
N PRO A 103 -11.40 -19.77 12.25
CA PRO A 103 -10.68 -19.66 13.52
C PRO A 103 -9.45 -20.56 13.55
N GLY A 104 -8.39 -20.08 14.17
CA GLY A 104 -7.14 -20.80 14.33
C GLY A 104 -6.38 -20.36 15.57
N LYS A 105 -5.15 -20.83 15.70
CA LYS A 105 -4.29 -20.61 16.87
C LYS A 105 -3.35 -19.42 16.65
N ILE A 106 -3.11 -18.68 17.73
CA ILE A 106 -2.02 -17.71 17.84
C ILE A 106 -0.95 -18.33 18.71
N VAL A 107 0.28 -18.37 18.23
CA VAL A 107 1.44 -18.91 18.95
C VAL A 107 2.61 -17.94 18.95
N ASP A 108 3.53 -18.06 19.91
CA ASP A 108 4.81 -17.37 19.85
C ASP A 108 5.81 -18.09 18.92
N LEU A 109 7.03 -17.56 18.80
CA LEU A 109 8.09 -18.15 17.99
C LEU A 109 8.52 -19.54 18.46
N GLY A 110 8.31 -19.87 19.72
CA GLY A 110 8.57 -21.20 20.31
C GLY A 110 7.42 -22.18 20.12
N GLY A 111 6.30 -21.77 19.52
CA GLY A 111 5.11 -22.61 19.34
C GLY A 111 4.18 -22.64 20.54
N LYS A 112 4.43 -21.84 21.59
CA LYS A 112 3.55 -21.75 22.76
C LYS A 112 2.24 -21.09 22.38
N PHE A 113 1.12 -21.72 22.71
CA PHE A 113 -0.22 -21.19 22.50
C PHE A 113 -0.46 -19.92 23.34
N LEU A 114 -0.96 -18.87 22.71
CA LEU A 114 -1.24 -17.58 23.33
C LEU A 114 -2.72 -17.16 23.22
N GLY A 115 -3.46 -17.73 22.27
CA GLY A 115 -4.86 -17.39 22.05
C GLY A 115 -5.38 -17.87 20.71
N GLY A 116 -6.58 -17.45 20.34
CA GLY A 116 -7.23 -17.77 19.07
C GLY A 116 -7.38 -16.57 18.16
N HIS A 117 -7.48 -16.81 16.86
CA HIS A 117 -7.81 -15.79 15.86
C HIS A 117 -9.05 -16.18 15.04
N GLN A 118 -9.72 -15.21 14.44
CA GLN A 118 -10.95 -15.41 13.64
C GLN A 118 -10.69 -15.76 12.17
N GLY A 119 -9.44 -15.73 11.72
CA GLY A 119 -9.01 -16.01 10.34
C GLY A 119 -7.73 -15.25 10.00
N LEU A 120 -6.77 -15.88 9.34
CA LEU A 120 -5.47 -15.30 9.02
C LEU A 120 -5.54 -14.07 8.11
N TRP A 121 -6.59 -13.93 7.32
CA TRP A 121 -6.80 -12.77 6.44
C TRP A 121 -7.13 -11.48 7.18
N PHE A 122 -7.60 -11.55 8.43
CA PHE A 122 -7.86 -10.36 9.25
C PHE A 122 -6.58 -9.74 9.84
N TYR A 123 -5.45 -10.40 9.69
CA TYR A 123 -4.18 -9.96 10.25
C TYR A 123 -3.19 -9.57 9.15
N THR A 124 -2.33 -8.62 9.46
CA THR A 124 -1.24 -8.19 8.57
C THR A 124 0.09 -8.37 9.30
N ILE A 125 1.11 -8.90 8.61
CA ILE A 125 2.45 -9.01 9.20
C ILE A 125 2.92 -7.64 9.69
N GLY A 126 3.41 -7.57 10.94
CA GLY A 126 3.75 -6.33 11.65
C GLY A 126 2.56 -5.64 12.33
N GLN A 127 1.35 -6.21 12.27
CA GLN A 127 0.22 -5.71 13.03
C GLN A 127 0.49 -5.88 14.53
N ARG A 128 0.25 -4.81 15.29
CA ARG A 128 0.40 -4.78 16.76
C ARG A 128 -0.94 -4.72 17.48
N LYS A 129 -1.91 -4.00 16.92
CA LYS A 129 -3.24 -3.80 17.52
C LYS A 129 -4.23 -4.86 17.06
N GLY A 130 -5.19 -5.23 17.92
CA GLY A 130 -6.27 -6.16 17.58
C GLY A 130 -5.79 -7.61 17.43
N LEU A 131 -4.77 -8.01 18.17
CA LEU A 131 -4.33 -9.41 18.26
C LEU A 131 -5.07 -10.17 19.37
N ASP A 132 -5.77 -9.44 20.26
CA ASP A 132 -6.59 -9.96 21.36
C ASP A 132 -5.85 -11.01 22.25
N ILE A 133 -4.56 -10.73 22.51
CA ILE A 133 -3.68 -11.56 23.31
C ILE A 133 -3.34 -10.83 24.61
N ASN A 134 -3.48 -11.52 25.74
CA ASN A 134 -3.03 -11.01 27.03
C ASN A 134 -1.51 -10.91 27.12
N GLN A 135 -0.99 -10.04 27.98
CA GLN A 135 0.45 -9.86 28.24
C GLN A 135 1.26 -9.27 27.04
N GLY A 136 0.56 -8.49 26.13
CA GLY A 136 1.24 -7.78 25.03
C GLY A 136 2.20 -6.68 25.46
N PRO A 137 2.75 -5.91 24.51
CA PRO A 137 2.40 -5.93 23.09
C PRO A 137 3.04 -7.08 22.31
N TYR A 138 2.32 -7.57 21.30
CA TYR A 138 2.83 -8.53 20.34
C TYR A 138 2.75 -7.97 18.93
N TYR A 139 3.60 -8.50 18.02
CA TYR A 139 3.62 -8.20 16.58
C TYR A 139 3.35 -9.48 15.80
N ALA A 140 2.46 -9.45 14.84
CA ALA A 140 2.26 -10.57 13.92
C ALA A 140 3.51 -10.74 13.03
N VAL A 141 4.22 -11.84 13.14
CA VAL A 141 5.49 -12.10 12.46
C VAL A 141 5.32 -12.94 11.19
N SER A 142 4.51 -13.98 11.26
CA SER A 142 4.23 -14.85 10.11
C SER A 142 2.85 -15.47 10.18
N LYS A 143 2.41 -16.01 9.04
CA LYS A 143 1.15 -16.74 8.90
C LYS A 143 1.47 -18.09 8.30
N ASP A 144 1.10 -19.15 8.99
CA ASP A 144 1.10 -20.51 8.50
C ASP A 144 -0.31 -20.82 8.00
N PHE A 145 -0.48 -20.81 6.67
CA PHE A 145 -1.79 -21.04 6.06
C PHE A 145 -2.17 -22.52 6.04
N GLU A 146 -1.21 -23.44 6.06
CA GLU A 146 -1.46 -24.89 6.06
C GLU A 146 -2.02 -25.34 7.39
N ASN A 147 -1.45 -24.86 8.50
CA ASN A 147 -1.86 -25.22 9.84
C ASN A 147 -2.84 -24.20 10.47
N ASN A 148 -3.17 -23.14 9.73
CA ASN A 148 -4.04 -22.05 10.20
C ASN A 148 -3.54 -21.41 11.49
N ILE A 149 -2.23 -21.05 11.54
CA ILE A 149 -1.56 -20.49 12.70
C ILE A 149 -1.05 -19.07 12.41
N LEU A 150 -1.33 -18.15 13.34
CA LEU A 150 -0.71 -16.83 13.38
C LEU A 150 0.46 -16.86 14.36
N VAL A 151 1.67 -16.60 13.87
CA VAL A 151 2.86 -16.52 14.72
C VAL A 151 3.11 -15.09 15.13
N VAL A 152 3.35 -14.85 16.42
CA VAL A 152 3.59 -13.51 16.97
C VAL A 152 4.88 -13.45 17.79
N SER A 153 5.45 -12.26 17.94
CA SER A 153 6.60 -11.98 18.80
C SER A 153 6.42 -10.69 19.59
N LYS A 154 7.09 -10.58 20.71
CA LYS A 154 7.23 -9.34 21.49
C LYS A 154 8.33 -8.42 20.94
N ASP A 155 9.31 -8.96 20.21
CA ASP A 155 10.39 -8.17 19.63
C ASP A 155 10.04 -7.80 18.16
N GLU A 156 10.00 -6.48 17.88
CA GLU A 156 9.79 -5.96 16.53
C GLU A 156 10.92 -6.36 15.56
N LYS A 157 12.11 -6.68 16.07
CA LYS A 157 13.24 -7.14 15.26
C LYS A 157 12.96 -8.44 14.51
N ASP A 158 12.06 -9.28 15.05
CA ASP A 158 11.66 -10.53 14.39
C ASP A 158 10.88 -10.31 13.09
N LEU A 159 10.43 -9.08 12.83
CA LEU A 159 9.85 -8.66 11.55
C LEU A 159 10.89 -8.40 10.47
N LEU A 160 12.15 -8.22 10.85
CA LEU A 160 13.21 -7.85 9.91
C LEU A 160 13.59 -9.05 9.03
N LYS A 161 13.54 -8.85 7.73
CA LYS A 161 13.98 -9.82 6.72
C LYS A 161 15.07 -9.19 5.85
N LYS A 162 16.11 -9.97 5.55
CA LYS A 162 17.21 -9.51 4.68
C LYS A 162 16.84 -9.58 3.21
N GLU A 163 15.86 -10.41 2.85
CA GLU A 163 15.48 -10.69 1.47
C GLU A 163 13.96 -10.72 1.32
N LEU A 164 13.50 -10.35 0.14
CA LEU A 164 12.12 -10.43 -0.30
C LEU A 164 12.08 -10.97 -1.71
N ILE A 165 11.23 -11.96 -1.95
CA ILE A 165 10.93 -12.46 -3.30
C ILE A 165 9.65 -11.80 -3.78
N ALA A 166 9.75 -11.08 -4.91
CA ALA A 166 8.60 -10.49 -5.59
C ALA A 166 8.27 -11.29 -6.85
N LYS A 167 6.99 -11.59 -7.05
CA LYS A 167 6.47 -12.26 -8.26
C LYS A 167 5.59 -11.28 -9.04
N ASN A 168 5.45 -11.49 -10.35
CA ASN A 168 4.60 -10.67 -11.23
C ASN A 168 4.93 -9.18 -11.15
N VAL A 169 6.21 -8.84 -11.18
CA VAL A 169 6.68 -7.45 -11.04
C VAL A 169 6.26 -6.62 -12.24
N ASN A 170 5.55 -5.52 -11.99
CA ASN A 170 5.24 -4.52 -13.01
C ASN A 170 6.31 -3.42 -13.04
N TRP A 171 7.03 -3.30 -14.15
CA TRP A 171 8.00 -2.24 -14.38
C TRP A 171 7.34 -1.05 -15.06
N ILE A 172 6.82 -0.09 -14.31
CA ILE A 172 6.14 1.09 -14.85
C ILE A 172 7.03 1.84 -15.85
N SER A 173 8.32 1.94 -15.60
CA SER A 173 9.27 2.64 -16.49
C SER A 173 9.72 1.79 -17.69
N GLY A 174 9.15 0.61 -17.88
CA GLY A 174 9.58 -0.36 -18.89
C GLY A 174 10.67 -1.31 -18.41
N LYS A 175 11.23 -2.10 -19.32
CA LYS A 175 12.26 -3.09 -18.99
C LYS A 175 13.48 -2.46 -18.33
N VAL A 176 13.99 -3.07 -17.26
CA VAL A 176 15.18 -2.63 -16.54
C VAL A 176 16.30 -3.66 -16.64
N LYS A 177 17.55 -3.21 -16.59
CA LYS A 177 18.71 -4.11 -16.50
C LYS A 177 18.94 -4.46 -15.05
N LEU A 178 19.12 -5.76 -14.75
CA LEU A 178 19.45 -6.26 -13.43
C LEU A 178 20.92 -6.72 -13.39
N PRO A 179 21.61 -6.61 -12.26
CA PRO A 179 21.14 -6.15 -10.94
C PRO A 179 20.92 -4.62 -10.90
N LEU A 180 19.94 -4.17 -10.12
CA LEU A 180 19.55 -2.76 -10.01
C LEU A 180 19.57 -2.30 -8.55
N LYS A 181 20.34 -1.26 -8.22
CA LYS A 181 20.30 -0.60 -6.91
C LYS A 181 19.09 0.32 -6.84
N VAL A 182 18.29 0.18 -5.81
CA VAL A 182 17.03 0.93 -5.63
C VAL A 182 16.82 1.33 -4.18
N LYS A 183 15.86 2.21 -3.94
CA LYS A 183 15.20 2.34 -2.64
C LYS A 183 13.89 1.58 -2.69
N ALA A 184 13.75 0.54 -1.87
CA ALA A 184 12.56 -0.31 -1.80
C ALA A 184 11.68 0.09 -0.61
N LYS A 185 10.37 0.07 -0.83
CA LYS A 185 9.35 0.33 0.20
C LYS A 185 8.31 -0.79 0.13
N ILE A 186 8.31 -1.67 1.12
CA ILE A 186 7.42 -2.84 1.17
C ILE A 186 6.05 -2.55 1.79
N ARG A 187 5.90 -1.43 2.48
CA ARG A 187 4.64 -0.95 3.06
C ARG A 187 4.51 0.55 2.93
N TYR A 188 3.29 1.03 2.78
CA TYR A 188 3.00 2.44 2.54
C TYR A 188 3.61 3.39 3.59
N LYS A 189 3.53 3.05 4.87
CA LYS A 189 4.03 3.91 5.96
C LYS A 189 5.50 3.67 6.33
N HIS A 190 6.18 2.68 5.73
CA HIS A 190 7.59 2.41 6.02
C HIS A 190 8.50 3.37 5.26
N GLU A 191 9.64 3.69 5.87
CA GLU A 191 10.70 4.41 5.16
C GLU A 191 11.34 3.50 4.10
N PRO A 192 11.69 4.07 2.93
CA PRO A 192 12.37 3.33 1.89
C PRO A 192 13.79 2.93 2.32
N VAL A 193 14.14 1.67 2.16
CA VAL A 193 15.47 1.13 2.46
C VAL A 193 16.26 0.86 1.18
N ASN A 194 17.59 0.96 1.26
CA ASN A 194 18.46 0.61 0.14
C ASN A 194 18.39 -0.90 -0.12
N ALA A 195 18.20 -1.26 -1.37
CA ALA A 195 18.08 -2.65 -1.81
C ALA A 195 18.73 -2.87 -3.18
N VAL A 196 19.04 -4.12 -3.47
CA VAL A 196 19.52 -4.55 -4.80
C VAL A 196 18.52 -5.57 -5.35
N ILE A 197 17.93 -5.24 -6.48
CA ILE A 197 17.06 -6.18 -7.20
C ILE A 197 17.93 -7.07 -8.08
N LYS A 198 17.72 -8.38 -7.96
CA LYS A 198 18.40 -9.42 -8.75
C LYS A 198 17.35 -10.38 -9.32
N ASN A 199 17.69 -11.08 -10.39
CA ASN A 199 16.89 -12.22 -10.82
C ASN A 199 16.99 -13.35 -9.77
N VAL A 200 15.88 -13.98 -9.49
CA VAL A 200 15.86 -15.28 -8.79
C VAL A 200 16.17 -16.34 -9.85
N LYS A 201 17.20 -17.12 -9.60
CA LYS A 201 17.52 -18.30 -10.44
C LYS A 201 16.54 -19.43 -10.17
#